data_e8da3eb889efd5eb56ce1e41c0870459
#
_entry.id   e8da3eb889efd5eb56ce1e41c0870459
#
_cell.length_a   1.000
_cell.length_b   1.000
_cell.length_c   1.000
_cell.angle_alpha   90.00
_cell.angle_beta   90.00
_cell.angle_gamma   90.00
#
_symmetry.space_group_name_H-M   'P 1'
#
loop_
_entity.id
_entity.type
_entity.pdbx_description
1 polymer ?
#
loop_
_entity_poly.entity_id
_entity_poly.type
_entity_poly.pdbx_seq_one_letter_code
_entity_poly.pdbx_strand_id
1 'polypeptide(L)'
;MPAVSTIGDKSTGHGCFSPTALITTPVAKTYFNGKLAAVVDSNCKFAAHSCGITTHNSDIRIPSSGASKTYIEGKKAARIGDSIQCGDAIAQGSTNTFIE
;
A
#
# COMPACT_ATOMS: atom_id res chain seq x y z
N MET A 1 -14.26 -0.29 9.51
CA MET A 1 -13.04 0.54 9.36
C MET A 1 -11.84 -0.35 9.10
N PRO A 2 -11.27 -0.36 7.85
CA PRO A 2 -10.07 -1.16 7.54
C PRO A 2 -8.83 -0.70 8.30
N ALA A 3 -7.88 -1.61 8.47
CA ALA A 3 -6.61 -1.30 9.10
C ALA A 3 -5.74 -0.44 8.17
N VAL A 4 -5.04 0.53 8.75
CA VAL A 4 -4.08 1.36 8.00
C VAL A 4 -2.88 0.49 7.60
N SER A 5 -2.39 0.66 6.38
CA SER A 5 -1.22 -0.07 5.89
C SER A 5 0.06 0.72 6.18
N THR A 6 1.17 0.00 6.30
CA THR A 6 2.49 0.57 6.63
C THR A 6 3.58 -0.10 5.80
N ILE A 7 4.78 0.46 5.84
CA ILE A 7 5.95 -0.12 5.18
C ILE A 7 6.15 -1.57 5.67
N GLY A 8 6.39 -2.47 4.74
CA GLY A 8 6.56 -3.89 4.99
C GLY A 8 5.28 -4.71 4.83
N ASP A 9 4.12 -4.07 4.80
CA ASP A 9 2.85 -4.76 4.60
C ASP A 9 2.70 -5.19 3.14
N LYS A 10 2.14 -6.38 2.94
CA LYS A 10 2.08 -7.01 1.62
C LYS A 10 0.78 -6.75 0.90
N SER A 11 0.85 -6.79 -0.44
CA SER A 11 -0.32 -6.79 -1.32
C SER A 11 -0.93 -8.19 -1.39
N THR A 12 -2.11 -8.29 -2.03
CA THR A 12 -2.79 -9.58 -2.25
C THR A 12 -2.15 -10.41 -3.35
N GLY A 13 -1.45 -9.75 -4.29
CA GLY A 13 -1.12 -10.36 -5.57
C GLY A 13 -2.36 -10.51 -6.45
N HIS A 14 -2.18 -10.97 -7.68
CA HIS A 14 -3.29 -11.27 -8.60
C HIS A 14 -2.81 -12.22 -9.69
N GLY A 15 -3.67 -13.18 -10.06
CA GLY A 15 -3.28 -14.20 -11.03
C GLY A 15 -2.03 -14.93 -10.57
N CYS A 16 -1.01 -15.03 -11.41
CA CYS A 16 0.27 -15.61 -11.03
C CYS A 16 1.29 -14.59 -10.49
N PHE A 17 0.89 -13.32 -10.33
CA PHE A 17 1.73 -12.31 -9.68
C PHE A 17 1.68 -12.47 -8.17
N SER A 18 2.85 -12.67 -7.57
CA SER A 18 2.96 -12.90 -6.12
C SER A 18 2.71 -11.65 -5.30
N PRO A 19 2.24 -11.78 -4.04
CA PRO A 19 2.21 -10.65 -3.12
C PRO A 19 3.62 -10.10 -2.88
N THR A 20 3.74 -8.77 -2.79
CA THR A 20 5.01 -8.11 -2.45
C THR A 20 4.77 -7.00 -1.44
N ALA A 21 5.81 -6.61 -0.73
CA ALA A 21 5.72 -5.65 0.35
C ALA A 21 5.82 -4.21 -0.13
N LEU A 22 5.23 -3.30 0.64
CA LEU A 22 5.43 -1.86 0.46
C LEU A 22 6.87 -1.51 0.85
N ILE A 23 7.62 -0.94 -0.09
CA ILE A 23 9.04 -0.65 0.10
C ILE A 23 9.35 0.84 0.22
N THR A 24 8.48 1.71 -0.28
CA THR A 24 8.73 3.16 -0.31
C THR A 24 7.45 3.90 0.01
N THR A 25 7.55 4.95 0.82
CA THR A 25 6.45 5.86 1.10
C THR A 25 6.99 7.28 1.23
N PRO A 26 6.23 8.31 0.80
CA PRO A 26 6.65 9.71 1.00
C PRO A 26 6.42 10.19 2.43
N VAL A 27 5.74 9.39 3.25
CA VAL A 27 5.47 9.74 4.66
C VAL A 27 6.79 9.72 5.43
N ALA A 28 7.06 10.79 6.18
CA ALA A 28 8.33 10.94 6.89
C ALA A 28 8.18 10.93 8.41
N LYS A 29 6.99 11.24 8.93
CA LYS A 29 6.80 11.50 10.36
C LYS A 29 5.63 10.76 11.00
N THR A 30 4.86 9.99 10.24
CA THR A 30 3.67 9.32 10.76
C THR A 30 3.91 7.81 10.78
N TYR A 31 3.94 7.25 11.99
CA TYR A 31 4.22 5.84 12.22
C TYR A 31 3.02 5.14 12.85
N PHE A 32 2.77 3.91 12.45
CA PHE A 32 1.84 3.01 13.12
C PHE A 32 2.58 1.72 13.44
N ASN A 33 2.59 1.33 14.71
CA ASN A 33 3.35 0.17 15.19
C ASN A 33 4.85 0.25 14.83
N GLY A 34 5.40 1.47 14.85
CA GLY A 34 6.81 1.71 14.57
C GLY A 34 7.19 1.73 13.09
N LYS A 35 6.21 1.71 12.17
CA LYS A 35 6.44 1.69 10.73
C LYS A 35 5.76 2.88 10.06
N LEU A 36 6.40 3.44 9.04
CA LEU A 36 5.86 4.57 8.28
C LEU A 36 4.57 4.17 7.56
N ALA A 37 3.60 5.08 7.58
CA ALA A 37 2.29 4.84 6.99
C ALA A 37 2.31 4.82 5.45
N ALA A 38 1.40 4.06 4.87
CA ALA A 38 1.14 4.05 3.43
C ALA A 38 0.09 5.10 3.08
N VAL A 39 0.23 5.72 1.92
CA VAL A 39 -0.68 6.77 1.44
C VAL A 39 -0.90 6.62 -0.07
N VAL A 40 -1.92 7.30 -0.57
CA VAL A 40 -2.20 7.39 -2.01
C VAL A 40 -1.29 8.47 -2.59
N ASP A 41 -0.18 8.06 -3.18
CA ASP A 41 0.83 8.99 -3.74
C ASP A 41 1.73 8.23 -4.69
N SER A 42 2.22 8.88 -5.74
CA SER A 42 3.09 8.27 -6.73
C SER A 42 4.43 7.80 -6.15
N ASN A 43 4.81 8.29 -4.98
CA ASN A 43 6.04 7.89 -4.30
C ASN A 43 5.81 6.81 -3.24
N CYS A 44 4.59 6.28 -3.12
CA CYS A 44 4.26 5.17 -2.24
C CYS A 44 4.19 3.91 -3.10
N LYS A 45 5.21 3.05 -3.01
CA LYS A 45 5.39 1.96 -3.97
C LYS A 45 5.58 0.61 -3.30
N PHE A 46 4.94 -0.40 -3.87
CA PHE A 46 5.18 -1.80 -3.54
C PHE A 46 6.30 -2.35 -4.42
N ALA A 47 7.02 -3.37 -3.92
CA ALA A 47 8.07 -4.02 -4.69
C ALA A 47 7.51 -4.65 -5.97
N ALA A 48 8.32 -4.71 -7.01
CA ALA A 48 7.94 -5.31 -8.29
C ALA A 48 7.58 -6.78 -8.13
N HIS A 49 6.67 -7.25 -8.96
CA HIS A 49 6.37 -8.67 -9.07
C HIS A 49 6.22 -9.07 -10.54
N SER A 50 6.40 -10.35 -10.82
CA SER A 50 6.34 -10.85 -12.19
C SER A 50 5.59 -12.15 -12.30
N CYS A 51 5.12 -12.41 -13.53
CA CYS A 51 4.43 -13.64 -13.89
C CYS A 51 4.90 -14.00 -15.30
N GLY A 52 5.73 -15.02 -15.42
CA GLY A 52 6.35 -15.38 -16.69
C GLY A 52 7.23 -14.23 -17.21
N ILE A 53 6.95 -13.76 -18.43
CA ILE A 53 7.68 -12.67 -19.06
C ILE A 53 7.11 -11.28 -18.76
N THR A 54 5.99 -11.23 -18.02
CA THR A 54 5.34 -9.95 -17.68
C THR A 54 5.79 -9.51 -16.30
N THR A 55 6.22 -8.26 -16.17
CA THR A 55 6.64 -7.69 -14.91
C THR A 55 5.87 -6.40 -14.64
N HIS A 56 5.29 -6.31 -13.44
CA HIS A 56 4.76 -5.05 -12.91
C HIS A 56 5.85 -4.43 -12.03
N ASN A 57 6.51 -3.40 -12.53
CA ASN A 57 7.57 -2.75 -11.76
C ASN A 57 6.96 -1.86 -10.65
N SER A 58 7.80 -1.43 -9.72
CA SER A 58 7.34 -0.67 -8.56
C SER A 58 6.71 0.68 -8.93
N ASP A 59 7.04 1.26 -10.07
CA ASP A 59 6.50 2.56 -10.49
C ASP A 59 5.01 2.50 -10.80
N ILE A 60 4.46 1.32 -11.14
CA ILE A 60 3.02 1.14 -11.36
C ILE A 60 2.35 0.43 -10.19
N ARG A 61 3.06 0.16 -9.11
CA ARG A 61 2.51 -0.54 -7.94
C ARG A 61 2.29 0.43 -6.79
N ILE A 62 1.46 1.42 -7.04
CA ILE A 62 1.11 2.46 -6.07
C ILE A 62 -0.36 2.33 -5.68
N PRO A 63 -0.73 2.69 -4.43
CA PRO A 63 -2.13 2.71 -4.05
C PRO A 63 -2.91 3.68 -4.92
N SER A 64 -4.06 3.24 -5.45
CA SER A 64 -4.93 4.06 -6.29
C SER A 64 -6.20 4.49 -5.57
N SER A 65 -6.50 3.92 -4.41
CA SER A 65 -7.60 4.36 -3.56
C SER A 65 -7.15 4.40 -2.12
N GLY A 66 -7.86 5.14 -1.30
CA GLY A 66 -7.51 5.32 0.10
C GLY A 66 -8.71 5.76 0.93
N ALA A 67 -8.44 6.10 2.18
CA ALA A 67 -9.45 6.54 3.12
C ALA A 67 -10.17 7.79 2.62
N SER A 68 -11.49 7.83 2.80
CA SER A 68 -12.28 8.99 2.37
C SER A 68 -12.17 10.17 3.32
N LYS A 69 -11.79 9.93 4.57
CA LYS A 69 -11.80 10.94 5.64
C LYS A 69 -10.50 11.08 6.41
N THR A 70 -9.53 10.24 6.14
CA THR A 70 -8.27 10.25 6.88
C THR A 70 -7.12 10.59 5.96
N TYR A 71 -6.42 11.65 6.31
CA TYR A 71 -5.26 12.14 5.55
C TYR A 71 -4.02 12.08 6.42
N ILE A 72 -2.92 11.67 5.83
CA ILE A 72 -1.62 11.61 6.48
C ILE A 72 -0.67 12.49 5.68
N GLU A 73 -0.16 13.53 6.31
CA GLU A 73 0.75 14.50 5.66
C GLU A 73 0.18 15.03 4.33
N GLY A 74 -1.15 15.29 4.33
CA GLY A 74 -1.85 15.88 3.18
C GLY A 74 -2.31 14.89 2.13
N LYS A 75 -2.10 13.58 2.33
CA LYS A 75 -2.46 12.52 1.37
C LYS A 75 -3.43 11.54 2.01
N LYS A 76 -4.32 10.96 1.21
CA LYS A 76 -5.26 9.95 1.73
C LYS A 76 -4.50 8.74 2.26
N ALA A 77 -4.85 8.29 3.46
CA ALA A 77 -4.24 7.10 4.05
C ALA A 77 -4.65 5.85 3.26
N ALA A 78 -3.70 4.93 3.04
CA ALA A 78 -3.96 3.66 2.37
C ALA A 78 -4.26 2.58 3.40
N ARG A 79 -5.22 1.70 3.09
CA ARG A 79 -5.76 0.71 4.04
C ARG A 79 -5.85 -0.66 3.39
N ILE A 80 -6.03 -1.70 4.22
CA ILE A 80 -6.35 -3.04 3.72
C ILE A 80 -7.60 -2.93 2.82
N GLY A 81 -7.53 -3.55 1.65
CA GLY A 81 -8.60 -3.55 0.66
C GLY A 81 -8.52 -2.43 -0.37
N ASP A 82 -7.69 -1.42 -0.15
CA ASP A 82 -7.51 -0.36 -1.12
C ASP A 82 -6.76 -0.89 -2.35
N SER A 83 -7.17 -0.44 -3.52
CA SER A 83 -6.62 -0.92 -4.80
C SER A 83 -5.20 -0.44 -5.02
N ILE A 84 -4.41 -1.30 -5.67
CA ILE A 84 -3.09 -0.96 -6.19
C ILE A 84 -3.21 -0.88 -7.71
N GLN A 85 -2.56 0.11 -8.30
CA GLN A 85 -2.74 0.49 -9.70
C GLN A 85 -2.54 -0.65 -10.69
N CYS A 86 -1.68 -1.60 -10.40
CA CYS A 86 -1.39 -2.72 -11.31
C CYS A 86 -2.41 -3.86 -11.23
N GLY A 87 -3.43 -3.78 -10.38
CA GLY A 87 -4.51 -4.76 -10.35
C GLY A 87 -4.68 -5.58 -9.08
N ASP A 88 -3.75 -5.51 -8.13
CA ASP A 88 -3.98 -6.15 -6.83
C ASP A 88 -4.43 -5.12 -5.78
N ALA A 89 -4.50 -5.53 -4.53
CA ALA A 89 -4.97 -4.69 -3.44
C ALA A 89 -4.05 -4.86 -2.23
N ILE A 90 -4.16 -3.96 -1.27
CA ILE A 90 -3.41 -4.03 -0.01
C ILE A 90 -4.00 -5.13 0.85
N ALA A 91 -3.16 -6.07 1.30
CA ALA A 91 -3.59 -7.24 2.06
C ALA A 91 -3.28 -7.16 3.55
N GLN A 92 -2.31 -6.37 3.95
CA GLN A 92 -1.86 -6.31 5.35
C GLN A 92 -1.87 -4.89 5.87
N GLY A 93 -2.04 -4.75 7.18
CA GLY A 93 -2.05 -3.47 7.85
C GLY A 93 -1.78 -3.60 9.34
N SER A 94 -1.90 -2.48 10.05
CA SER A 94 -1.73 -2.43 11.49
C SER A 94 -2.71 -3.38 12.20
N THR A 95 -2.24 -4.00 13.27
CA THR A 95 -3.09 -4.88 14.09
C THR A 95 -4.02 -4.12 15.03
N ASN A 96 -3.82 -2.84 15.20
CA ASN A 96 -4.57 -2.05 16.20
C ASN A 96 -4.96 -0.64 15.76
N THR A 97 -4.76 -0.27 14.49
CA THR A 97 -5.14 1.05 13.99
C THR A 97 -6.02 0.93 12.75
N PHE A 98 -7.25 1.40 12.87
CA PHE A 98 -8.28 1.28 11.82
C PHE A 98 -8.78 2.68 11.46
N ILE A 99 -8.94 2.95 10.17
CA ILE A 99 -9.31 4.26 9.65
C ILE A 99 -10.34 4.17 8.54
N GLU A 100 -11.05 5.27 8.32
CA GLU A 100 -12.00 5.38 7.22
C GLU A 100 -11.37 5.95 5.96
#